data_c9439586ccb77462a954cc3cb16ec408
#
_entry.id   c9439586ccb77462a954cc3cb16ec408
#
_cell.length_a   1.000
_cell.length_b   1.000
_cell.length_c   1.000
_cell.angle_alpha   90.00
_cell.angle_beta   90.00
_cell.angle_gamma   90.00
#
_symmetry.space_group_name_H-M   'P 1'
#
loop_
_entity.id
_entity.type
_entity.pdbx_description
1 polymer ?
#
loop_
_entity_poly.entity_id
_entity_poly.type
_entity_poly.pdbx_seq_one_letter_code
_entity_poly.pdbx_strand_id
1 'polypeptide(L)'
;MPAVRILATDISAEVLRKAEKGVYPLKEMEDLPDLWKRKYCTAGDSHTFQVDEKLKYNIRFRRHNLMEMPPGPEKFDLILCRNVMIYFDRISREKLIKQLERCLSPGGYLLVGHAELLSREETRLETVFPAVYKKPVKENEDRGGLYG
;
A
#
# COMPACT_ATOMS: atom_id res chain seq x y z
N MET A 1 -11.50 16.97 -8.09
CA MET A 1 -10.91 15.93 -7.24
C MET A 1 -9.45 15.74 -7.61
N PRO A 2 -8.55 15.69 -6.65
CA PRO A 2 -7.17 15.34 -6.95
C PRO A 2 -7.12 13.94 -7.56
N ALA A 3 -6.31 13.76 -8.60
CA ALA A 3 -6.14 12.47 -9.22
C ALA A 3 -5.39 11.53 -8.24
N VAL A 4 -5.97 10.38 -7.93
CA VAL A 4 -5.28 9.32 -7.18
C VAL A 4 -4.31 8.62 -8.12
N ARG A 5 -3.04 8.54 -7.72
CA ARG A 5 -2.02 7.74 -8.41
C ARG A 5 -1.66 6.56 -7.54
N ILE A 6 -1.64 5.39 -8.11
CA ILE A 6 -1.33 4.16 -7.41
C ILE A 6 -0.10 3.52 -8.03
N LEU A 7 0.89 3.19 -7.20
CA LEU A 7 1.99 2.33 -7.57
C LEU A 7 1.73 0.95 -6.94
N ALA A 8 1.44 -0.04 -7.77
CA ALA A 8 1.23 -1.42 -7.35
C ALA A 8 2.48 -2.24 -7.65
N THR A 9 3.07 -2.83 -6.63
CA THR A 9 4.31 -3.59 -6.77
C THR A 9 4.16 -5.03 -6.27
N ASP A 10 4.90 -5.91 -6.88
CA ASP A 10 5.06 -7.29 -6.45
C ASP A 10 6.41 -7.81 -6.95
N ILE A 11 6.95 -8.82 -6.30
CA ILE A 11 8.18 -9.49 -6.78
C ILE A 11 7.89 -10.44 -7.94
N SER A 12 6.66 -10.92 -8.05
CA SER A 12 6.22 -11.85 -9.09
C SER A 12 5.76 -11.13 -10.34
N ALA A 13 6.49 -11.30 -11.43
CA ALA A 13 6.07 -10.79 -12.74
C ALA A 13 4.75 -11.42 -13.21
N GLU A 14 4.47 -12.67 -12.84
CA GLU A 14 3.23 -13.36 -13.17
C GLU A 14 2.03 -12.73 -12.47
N VAL A 15 2.15 -12.41 -11.18
CA VAL A 15 1.10 -11.73 -10.40
C VAL A 15 0.81 -10.36 -10.99
N LEU A 16 1.83 -9.63 -11.39
CA LEU A 16 1.67 -8.31 -12.03
C LEU A 16 0.96 -8.41 -13.38
N ARG A 17 1.28 -9.42 -14.19
CA ARG A 17 0.57 -9.65 -15.47
C ARG A 17 -0.92 -9.95 -15.24
N LYS A 18 -1.25 -10.75 -14.24
CA LYS A 18 -2.65 -11.02 -13.87
C LYS A 18 -3.38 -9.73 -13.44
N ALA A 19 -2.72 -8.92 -12.63
CA ALA A 19 -3.27 -7.63 -12.21
C ALA A 19 -3.49 -6.67 -13.39
N GLU A 20 -2.55 -6.60 -14.32
CA GLU A 20 -2.69 -5.78 -15.53
C GLU A 20 -3.82 -6.25 -16.43
N LYS A 21 -4.02 -7.56 -16.57
CA LYS A 21 -5.17 -8.11 -17.32
C LYS A 21 -6.49 -7.80 -16.63
N GLY A 22 -6.51 -7.83 -15.29
CA GLY A 22 -7.72 -7.59 -14.51
C GLY A 22 -8.81 -8.62 -14.70
N VAL A 23 -8.46 -9.86 -15.07
CA VAL A 23 -9.39 -10.99 -15.21
C VAL A 23 -9.16 -11.95 -14.06
N TYR A 24 -10.22 -12.24 -13.31
CA TYR A 24 -10.16 -13.04 -12.09
C TYR A 24 -11.25 -14.10 -12.05
N PRO A 25 -11.05 -15.20 -11.28
CA PRO A 25 -12.11 -16.18 -11.05
C PRO A 25 -13.35 -15.57 -10.41
N LEU A 26 -14.54 -15.98 -10.81
CA LEU A 26 -15.82 -15.46 -10.29
C LEU A 26 -15.93 -15.53 -8.76
N LYS A 27 -15.36 -16.57 -8.13
CA LYS A 27 -15.40 -16.71 -6.67
C LYS A 27 -14.70 -15.57 -5.93
N GLU A 28 -13.72 -14.92 -6.54
CA GLU A 28 -13.04 -13.78 -5.93
C GLU A 28 -13.91 -12.52 -5.92
N MET A 29 -14.97 -12.50 -6.72
CA MET A 29 -15.94 -11.41 -6.73
C MET A 29 -16.90 -11.47 -5.53
N GLU A 30 -17.06 -12.62 -4.88
CA GLU A 30 -18.02 -12.82 -3.79
C GLU A 30 -17.79 -11.87 -2.61
N ASP A 31 -16.52 -11.57 -2.32
CA ASP A 31 -16.13 -10.69 -1.22
C ASP A 31 -16.27 -9.19 -1.52
N LEU A 32 -16.57 -8.83 -2.76
CA LEU A 32 -16.76 -7.44 -3.13
C LEU A 32 -18.17 -6.93 -2.77
N PRO A 33 -18.28 -5.67 -2.33
CA PRO A 33 -19.60 -5.05 -2.18
C PRO A 33 -20.40 -5.08 -3.49
N ASP A 34 -21.71 -5.32 -3.41
CA ASP A 34 -22.57 -5.42 -4.59
C ASP A 34 -22.54 -4.18 -5.49
N LEU A 35 -22.42 -2.99 -4.88
CA LEU A 35 -22.27 -1.76 -5.62
C LEU A 35 -21.00 -1.75 -6.49
N TRP A 36 -19.89 -2.27 -5.94
CA TRP A 36 -18.62 -2.34 -6.67
C TRP A 36 -18.66 -3.39 -7.77
N LYS A 37 -19.31 -4.53 -7.52
CA LYS A 37 -19.53 -5.55 -8.56
C LYS A 37 -20.22 -4.96 -9.78
N ARG A 38 -21.30 -4.21 -9.56
CA ARG A 38 -22.07 -3.59 -10.64
C ARG A 38 -21.33 -2.48 -11.36
N LYS A 39 -20.56 -1.68 -10.61
CA LYS A 39 -19.92 -0.48 -11.14
C LYS A 39 -18.57 -0.76 -11.82
N TYR A 40 -17.82 -1.72 -11.30
CA TYR A 40 -16.44 -1.92 -11.70
C TYR A 40 -16.12 -3.29 -12.26
N CYS A 41 -17.05 -4.19 -12.31
CA CYS A 41 -16.85 -5.54 -12.81
C CYS A 41 -17.80 -5.85 -13.95
N THR A 42 -17.29 -6.54 -14.96
CA THR A 42 -18.08 -7.08 -16.07
C THR A 42 -17.91 -8.59 -16.14
N ALA A 43 -18.91 -9.29 -16.67
CA ALA A 43 -18.79 -10.72 -16.90
C ALA A 43 -17.70 -10.99 -17.94
N GLY A 44 -16.82 -11.94 -17.62
CA GLY A 44 -15.87 -12.50 -18.57
C GLY A 44 -16.49 -13.72 -19.27
N ASP A 45 -15.72 -14.81 -19.32
CA ASP A 45 -16.27 -16.10 -19.71
C ASP A 45 -17.12 -16.70 -18.57
N SER A 46 -17.55 -17.97 -18.71
CA SER A 46 -18.43 -18.63 -17.73
C SER A 46 -17.84 -18.77 -16.32
N HIS A 47 -16.53 -18.55 -16.14
CA HIS A 47 -15.83 -18.77 -14.87
C HIS A 47 -15.06 -17.56 -14.36
N THR A 48 -15.05 -16.46 -15.09
CA THR A 48 -14.27 -15.27 -14.77
C THR A 48 -15.08 -13.98 -14.81
N PHE A 49 -14.56 -12.95 -14.18
CA PHE A 49 -15.02 -11.58 -14.34
C PHE A 49 -13.84 -10.68 -14.70
N GLN A 50 -14.13 -9.54 -15.27
CA GLN A 50 -13.12 -8.55 -15.64
C GLN A 50 -13.35 -7.25 -14.87
N VAL A 51 -12.27 -6.68 -14.37
CA VAL A 51 -12.27 -5.35 -13.76
C VAL A 51 -12.29 -4.29 -14.86
N ASP A 52 -13.05 -3.21 -14.64
CA ASP A 52 -13.15 -2.10 -15.60
C ASP A 52 -11.77 -1.52 -15.94
N GLU A 53 -11.47 -1.40 -17.22
CA GLU A 53 -10.23 -0.82 -17.72
C GLU A 53 -9.96 0.59 -17.19
N LYS A 54 -10.99 1.37 -16.91
CA LYS A 54 -10.85 2.73 -16.36
C LYS A 54 -10.16 2.77 -15.01
N LEU A 55 -10.28 1.72 -14.20
CA LEU A 55 -9.59 1.64 -12.92
C LEU A 55 -8.07 1.56 -13.08
N LYS A 56 -7.59 1.06 -14.21
CA LYS A 56 -6.15 0.87 -14.45
C LYS A 56 -5.42 2.14 -14.88
N TYR A 57 -6.13 3.17 -15.32
CA TYR A 57 -5.50 4.38 -15.87
C TYR A 57 -4.58 5.10 -14.87
N ASN A 58 -4.91 5.02 -13.60
CA ASN A 58 -4.14 5.66 -12.54
C ASN A 58 -3.24 4.68 -11.78
N ILE A 59 -3.13 3.44 -12.25
CA ILE A 59 -2.30 2.41 -11.62
C ILE A 59 -1.07 2.16 -12.49
N ARG A 60 0.10 2.26 -11.87
CA ARG A 60 1.35 1.80 -12.46
C ARG A 60 1.73 0.50 -11.78
N PHE A 61 1.94 -0.56 -12.55
CA PHE A 61 2.42 -1.84 -12.06
C PHE A 61 3.92 -1.94 -12.23
N ARG A 62 4.63 -2.35 -11.20
CA ARG A 62 6.08 -2.48 -11.24
C ARG A 62 6.58 -3.66 -10.42
N ARG A 63 7.48 -4.44 -11.00
CA ARG A 63 8.19 -5.45 -10.25
C ARG A 63 9.14 -4.79 -9.25
N HIS A 64 9.08 -5.19 -7.99
CA HIS A 64 9.90 -4.65 -6.92
C HIS A 64 10.14 -5.67 -5.82
N ASN A 65 11.39 -5.80 -5.41
CA ASN A 65 11.78 -6.54 -4.22
C ASN A 65 11.76 -5.58 -3.02
N LEU A 66 10.98 -5.88 -2.00
CA LEU A 66 10.86 -5.05 -0.80
C LEU A 66 12.18 -4.90 -0.02
N MET A 67 13.16 -5.77 -0.25
CA MET A 67 14.50 -5.65 0.33
C MET A 67 15.36 -4.62 -0.36
N GLU A 68 14.97 -4.15 -1.53
CA GLU A 68 15.64 -3.11 -2.29
C GLU A 68 15.05 -1.74 -1.99
N MET A 69 15.79 -0.68 -2.34
CA MET A 69 15.27 0.68 -2.24
C MET A 69 14.00 0.82 -3.10
N PRO A 70 12.96 1.52 -2.61
CA PRO A 70 11.78 1.77 -3.41
C PRO A 70 12.12 2.46 -4.73
N PRO A 71 11.41 2.12 -5.81
CA PRO A 71 11.67 2.74 -7.11
C PRO A 71 11.24 4.22 -7.10
N GLY A 72 12.22 5.08 -7.25
CA GLY A 72 12.00 6.52 -7.39
C GLY A 72 12.07 7.31 -6.08
N PRO A 73 12.19 8.65 -6.19
CA PRO A 73 12.29 9.56 -5.04
C PRO A 73 10.92 9.95 -4.47
N GLU A 74 9.84 9.43 -5.02
CA GLU A 74 8.47 9.82 -4.65
C GLU A 74 8.13 9.37 -3.24
N LYS A 75 7.44 10.24 -2.52
CA LYS A 75 6.84 9.93 -1.24
C LYS A 75 5.35 9.63 -1.43
N PHE A 76 4.81 8.82 -0.53
CA PHE A 76 3.44 8.34 -0.61
C PHE A 76 2.60 8.89 0.55
N ASP A 77 1.37 9.23 0.25
CA ASP A 77 0.38 9.62 1.26
C ASP A 77 -0.24 8.40 1.96
N LEU A 78 -0.24 7.27 1.28
CA LEU A 78 -0.75 6.01 1.79
C LEU A 78 0.09 4.85 1.25
N ILE A 79 0.53 3.99 2.16
CA ILE A 79 1.18 2.72 1.81
C ILE A 79 0.37 1.57 2.38
N LEU A 80 0.06 0.59 1.54
CA LEU A 80 -0.53 -0.68 1.94
C LEU A 80 0.56 -1.76 1.84
N CYS A 81 1.00 -2.27 2.98
CA CYS A 81 1.98 -3.35 3.06
C CYS A 81 1.42 -4.45 3.99
N ARG A 82 0.60 -5.33 3.41
CA ARG A 82 -0.18 -6.31 4.17
C ARG A 82 0.22 -7.73 3.84
N ASN A 83 0.35 -8.56 4.88
CA ASN A 83 0.58 -10.00 4.78
C ASN A 83 1.89 -10.37 4.05
N VAL A 84 2.93 -9.57 4.23
CA VAL A 84 4.25 -9.74 3.61
C VAL A 84 5.34 -9.93 4.66
N MET A 85 5.33 -9.12 5.72
CA MET A 85 6.37 -9.12 6.75
C MET A 85 6.36 -10.37 7.62
N ILE A 86 5.26 -11.12 7.62
CA ILE A 86 5.14 -12.40 8.34
C ILE A 86 6.17 -13.45 7.85
N TYR A 87 6.68 -13.27 6.62
CA TYR A 87 7.68 -14.17 6.03
C TYR A 87 9.12 -13.68 6.27
N PHE A 88 9.32 -12.52 6.89
CA PHE A 88 10.61 -11.91 7.08
C PHE A 88 11.20 -12.23 8.45
N ASP A 89 12.53 -12.40 8.49
CA ASP A 89 13.24 -12.41 9.75
C ASP A 89 13.22 -11.01 10.39
N ARG A 90 13.68 -10.93 11.64
CA ARG A 90 13.66 -9.69 12.41
C ARG A 90 14.47 -8.57 11.73
N ILE A 91 15.65 -8.88 11.21
CA ILE A 91 16.54 -7.89 10.59
C ILE A 91 15.92 -7.32 9.32
N SER A 92 15.41 -8.20 8.46
CA SER A 92 14.73 -7.80 7.22
C SER A 92 13.47 -7.00 7.49
N ARG A 93 12.70 -7.38 8.51
CA ARG A 93 11.51 -6.67 8.94
C ARG A 93 11.84 -5.25 9.42
N GLU A 94 12.84 -5.09 10.26
CA GLU A 94 13.29 -3.77 10.75
C GLU A 94 13.74 -2.87 9.61
N LYS A 95 14.50 -3.43 8.67
CA LYS A 95 14.96 -2.71 7.48
C LYS A 95 13.78 -2.23 6.62
N LEU A 96 12.80 -3.09 6.38
CA LEU A 96 11.61 -2.75 5.60
C LEU A 96 10.80 -1.65 6.28
N ILE A 97 10.56 -1.74 7.58
CA ILE A 97 9.80 -0.74 8.32
C ILE A 97 10.45 0.64 8.19
N LYS A 98 11.78 0.72 8.34
CA LYS A 98 12.51 1.99 8.15
C LYS A 98 12.38 2.54 6.74
N GLN A 99 12.42 1.68 5.72
CA GLN A 99 12.23 2.10 4.34
C GLN A 99 10.81 2.64 4.11
N LEU A 100 9.79 1.97 4.64
CA LEU A 100 8.40 2.40 4.54
C LEU A 100 8.19 3.76 5.22
N GLU A 101 8.77 3.96 6.40
CA GLU A 101 8.73 5.25 7.09
C GLU A 101 9.32 6.39 6.25
N ARG A 102 10.45 6.13 5.59
CA ARG A 102 11.09 7.12 4.70
C ARG A 102 10.25 7.45 3.48
N CYS A 103 9.52 6.46 2.96
CA CYS A 103 8.68 6.63 1.76
C CYS A 103 7.36 7.34 2.07
N LEU A 104 6.95 7.44 3.33
CA LEU A 104 5.75 8.16 3.71
C LEU A 104 6.01 9.67 3.76
N SER A 105 5.09 10.42 3.19
CA SER A 105 4.99 11.85 3.43
C SER A 105 4.62 12.14 4.88
N PRO A 106 5.07 13.26 5.48
CA PRO A 106 4.56 13.68 6.78
C PRO A 106 3.02 13.72 6.79
N GLY A 107 2.40 13.11 7.78
CA GLY A 107 0.95 12.95 7.84
C GLY A 107 0.40 11.77 7.02
N GLY A 108 1.25 11.05 6.30
CA GLY A 108 0.86 9.86 5.54
C GLY A 108 0.56 8.65 6.43
N TYR A 109 -0.12 7.66 5.87
CA TYR A 109 -0.58 6.47 6.57
C TYR A 109 0.07 5.21 6.04
N LEU A 110 0.40 4.29 6.94
CA LEU A 110 0.82 2.92 6.64
C LEU A 110 -0.22 1.94 7.18
N LEU A 111 -0.72 1.07 6.32
CA LEU A 111 -1.60 -0.03 6.70
C LEU A 111 -0.84 -1.35 6.56
N VAL A 112 -0.88 -2.15 7.61
CA VAL A 112 -0.27 -3.50 7.64
C VAL A 112 -1.32 -4.57 7.85
N GLY A 113 -0.95 -5.85 7.75
CA GLY A 113 -1.84 -6.95 8.09
C GLY A 113 -2.07 -7.04 9.61
N HIS A 114 -3.21 -7.60 10.02
CA HIS A 114 -3.53 -7.75 11.44
C HIS A 114 -2.58 -8.69 12.21
N ALA A 115 -1.88 -9.59 11.50
CA ALA A 115 -0.85 -10.45 12.06
C ALA A 115 0.55 -9.80 12.10
N GLU A 116 0.67 -8.56 11.64
CA GLU A 116 1.95 -7.86 11.44
C GLU A 116 2.06 -6.56 12.24
N LEU A 117 1.34 -6.45 13.34
CA LEU A 117 1.31 -5.21 14.13
C LEU A 117 2.71 -4.76 14.53
N LEU A 118 2.98 -3.47 14.36
CA LEU A 118 4.26 -2.86 14.70
C LEU A 118 4.30 -2.47 16.17
N SER A 119 5.39 -2.79 16.85
CA SER A 119 5.63 -2.32 18.21
C SER A 119 6.18 -0.90 18.21
N ARG A 120 6.12 -0.23 19.36
CA ARG A 120 6.71 1.11 19.53
C ARG A 120 8.24 1.12 19.38
N GLU A 121 8.87 -0.02 19.57
CA GLU A 121 10.32 -0.18 19.42
C GLU A 121 10.71 -0.31 17.95
N GLU A 122 9.81 -0.87 17.11
CA GLU A 122 10.06 -1.10 15.69
C GLU A 122 9.84 0.15 14.84
N THR A 123 8.98 1.07 15.26
CA THR A 123 8.57 2.20 14.42
C THR A 123 8.41 3.49 15.20
N ARG A 124 8.66 4.61 14.52
CA ARG A 124 8.36 5.96 15.01
C ARG A 124 6.98 6.47 14.58
N LEU A 125 6.26 5.67 13.78
CA LEU A 125 4.89 5.99 13.38
C LEU A 125 3.94 5.91 14.58
N GLU A 126 2.92 6.74 14.57
CA GLU A 126 1.87 6.72 15.61
C GLU A 126 0.78 5.73 15.23
N THR A 127 0.37 4.89 16.18
CA THR A 127 -0.78 4.02 16.00
C THR A 127 -2.06 4.84 16.11
N VAL A 128 -2.85 4.90 15.06
CA VAL A 128 -4.14 5.62 15.05
C VAL A 128 -5.33 4.68 15.13
N PHE A 129 -5.15 3.45 14.68
CA PHE A 129 -6.12 2.37 14.74
C PHE A 129 -5.37 1.04 14.63
N PRO A 130 -5.92 -0.11 15.04
CA PRO A 130 -5.24 -1.40 14.84
C PRO A 130 -4.81 -1.59 13.39
N ALA A 131 -3.53 -1.90 13.17
CA ALA A 131 -2.88 -2.06 11.86
C ALA A 131 -2.82 -0.78 11.00
N VAL A 132 -3.14 0.38 11.55
CA VAL A 132 -3.08 1.69 10.85
C VAL A 132 -2.16 2.63 11.62
N TYR A 133 -1.13 3.11 10.94
CA TYR A 133 -0.07 3.96 11.50
C TYR A 133 0.03 5.26 10.71
N LYS A 134 0.32 6.35 11.41
CA LYS A 134 0.47 7.67 10.81
C LYS A 134 1.87 8.23 11.05
N LYS A 135 2.47 8.81 10.03
CA LYS A 135 3.73 9.54 10.17
C LYS A 135 3.45 10.91 10.77
N PRO A 136 4.07 11.26 11.93
CA PRO A 136 3.88 12.57 12.52
C PRO A 136 4.25 13.69 11.54
N VAL A 137 3.47 14.76 11.56
CA VAL A 137 3.86 16.00 10.91
C VAL A 137 4.88 16.65 11.81
N LYS A 138 6.07 17.01 11.28
CA LYS A 138 7.05 17.77 12.05
C LYS A 138 6.42 19.10 12.44
N GLU A 139 6.24 19.34 13.73
CA GLU A 139 6.00 20.68 14.20
C GLU A 139 7.19 21.55 13.75
N ASN A 140 6.92 22.70 13.17
CA ASN A 140 7.96 23.66 12.86
C ASN A 140 8.67 24.02 14.16
N GLU A 141 9.90 23.56 14.33
CA GLU A 141 10.77 23.98 15.43
C GLU A 141 11.05 25.50 15.41
N ASP A 142 10.61 26.19 14.34
CA ASP A 142 10.75 27.64 14.16
C ASP A 142 9.91 28.51 15.09
N ARG A 143 9.02 27.94 15.91
CA ARG A 143 8.30 28.72 16.92
C ARG A 143 9.05 28.89 18.25
N GLY A 144 10.10 28.12 18.47
CA GLY A 144 10.93 28.21 19.68
C GLY A 144 12.00 29.30 19.65
N GLY A 145 12.28 29.89 18.49
CA GLY A 145 13.35 30.89 18.33
C GLY A 145 12.95 32.36 18.63
N LEU A 146 11.66 32.63 18.82
CA LEU A 146 11.17 33.98 18.98
C LEU A 146 11.04 34.44 20.45
N TYR A 147 11.26 33.59 21.40
CA TYR A 147 11.17 33.86 22.84
C TYR A 147 12.34 33.25 23.62
N GLY A 148 13.51 33.42 23.06
CA GLY A 148 14.77 33.10 23.77
C GLY A 148 15.26 34.29 24.53
#